data_cbd64d0e17ffd15090d2cdef571a502e
#
_entry.id   cbd64d0e17ffd15090d2cdef571a502e
#
_cell.length_a   1.000
_cell.length_b   1.000
_cell.length_c   1.000
_cell.angle_alpha   90.00
_cell.angle_beta   90.00
_cell.angle_gamma   90.00
#
_symmetry.space_group_name_H-M   'P 1'
#
loop_
_entity.id
_entity.type
_entity.pdbx_description
1 polymer ?
#
loop_
_entity_poly.entity_id
_entity_poly.type
_entity_poly.pdbx_seq_one_letter_code
_entity_poly.pdbx_strand_id
1 'polypeptide(L)'
;MNPIGIISMSYARPFTAAQFPLFQRVRAAGLDFVEMLVPEPGEVPIGELRAAIEGAGLAVALAARMNPARDPTSDDGASRKAGREYLKRCVDVAVAMGARIVGGPIYGAPLVFAGRAPAPVDEAKRTSRVGWASEALAEAGAYAASQDVVLAIEPLNRFETDMVNTARQAVELIGLARVPGLGVMLDTFHMNMEEGDMADAIRTCGKHLVHFQANENHRGFLGTGHVDWATVCHGLAQIHYRGPITLEPFRREDERIGVPLAQWRPPSRNEDADIARSVRLLRKYLAAAGG
;
A
#
# COMPACT_ATOMS: atom_id res chain seq x y z
N MET A 1 16.45 -11.65 -5.53
CA MET A 1 16.40 -10.16 -5.46
C MET A 1 14.93 -9.78 -5.41
N ASN A 2 14.57 -8.78 -4.60
CA ASN A 2 13.18 -8.33 -4.49
C ASN A 2 12.70 -7.70 -5.81
N PRO A 3 11.48 -7.99 -6.29
CA PRO A 3 10.88 -7.23 -7.38
C PRO A 3 10.64 -5.77 -6.94
N ILE A 4 10.92 -4.82 -7.82
CA ILE A 4 10.70 -3.39 -7.57
C ILE A 4 9.62 -2.90 -8.54
N GLY A 5 8.62 -2.21 -8.01
CA GLY A 5 7.52 -1.63 -8.76
C GLY A 5 7.27 -0.16 -8.45
N ILE A 6 6.22 0.38 -9.02
CA ILE A 6 5.73 1.73 -8.76
C ILE A 6 4.21 1.74 -8.74
N ILE A 7 3.64 2.58 -7.88
CA ILE A 7 2.19 2.72 -7.84
C ILE A 7 1.67 3.55 -9.03
N SER A 8 0.57 3.11 -9.63
CA SER A 8 -0.01 3.73 -10.84
C SER A 8 -0.43 5.18 -10.64
N MET A 9 -0.85 5.55 -9.42
CA MET A 9 -1.24 6.92 -9.12
C MET A 9 -0.09 7.94 -9.15
N SER A 10 1.16 7.47 -9.15
CA SER A 10 2.32 8.33 -9.44
C SER A 10 2.31 8.85 -10.88
N TYR A 11 1.57 8.25 -11.79
CA TYR A 11 1.46 8.67 -13.18
C TYR A 11 0.13 9.32 -13.51
N ALA A 12 -0.98 8.73 -13.06
CA ALA A 12 -2.32 9.22 -13.37
C ALA A 12 -3.38 8.73 -12.36
N ARG A 13 -4.38 9.59 -12.11
CA ARG A 13 -5.58 9.27 -11.34
C ARG A 13 -6.78 10.08 -11.84
N PRO A 14 -7.88 9.47 -12.37
CA PRO A 14 -8.05 8.03 -12.56
C PRO A 14 -7.09 7.45 -13.59
N PHE A 15 -6.81 6.15 -13.48
CA PHE A 15 -6.05 5.41 -14.48
C PHE A 15 -7.04 4.78 -15.48
N THR A 16 -6.93 5.13 -16.74
CA THR A 16 -7.85 4.67 -17.82
C THR A 16 -7.06 4.01 -18.94
N ALA A 17 -7.72 3.46 -19.93
CA ALA A 17 -7.06 2.84 -21.08
C ALA A 17 -6.10 3.80 -21.83
N ALA A 18 -6.35 5.11 -21.78
CA ALA A 18 -5.45 6.12 -22.37
C ALA A 18 -4.05 6.11 -21.75
N GLN A 19 -3.89 5.59 -20.53
CA GLN A 19 -2.61 5.49 -19.83
C GLN A 19 -1.86 4.19 -20.07
N PHE A 20 -2.40 3.20 -20.79
CA PHE A 20 -1.71 1.92 -21.05
C PHE A 20 -0.29 2.07 -21.62
N PRO A 21 0.02 3.04 -22.50
CA PRO A 21 1.39 3.25 -22.97
C PRO A 21 2.41 3.54 -21.85
N LEU A 22 1.96 3.99 -20.67
CA LEU A 22 2.83 4.22 -19.51
C LEU A 22 3.49 2.93 -18.99
N PHE A 23 2.89 1.76 -19.20
CA PHE A 23 3.48 0.49 -18.76
C PHE A 23 4.83 0.21 -19.45
N GLN A 24 4.98 0.61 -20.71
CA GLN A 24 6.28 0.52 -21.40
C GLN A 24 7.33 1.45 -20.77
N ARG A 25 6.93 2.66 -20.32
CA ARG A 25 7.83 3.57 -19.58
C ARG A 25 8.22 2.99 -18.22
N VAL A 26 7.27 2.37 -17.51
CA VAL A 26 7.51 1.67 -16.23
C VAL A 26 8.56 0.59 -16.45
N ARG A 27 8.40 -0.25 -17.48
CA ARG A 27 9.35 -1.31 -17.79
C ARG A 27 10.73 -0.75 -18.18
N ALA A 28 10.77 0.28 -19.00
CA ALA A 28 12.02 0.94 -19.43
C ALA A 28 12.79 1.58 -18.27
N ALA A 29 12.10 2.01 -17.21
CA ALA A 29 12.73 2.52 -15.98
C ALA A 29 13.38 1.41 -15.12
N GLY A 30 13.27 0.14 -15.52
CA GLY A 30 13.87 -1.01 -14.83
C GLY A 30 13.00 -1.58 -13.71
N LEU A 31 11.70 -1.30 -13.74
CA LEU A 31 10.71 -1.82 -12.80
C LEU A 31 10.20 -3.19 -13.25
N ASP A 32 9.81 -4.02 -12.28
CA ASP A 32 9.41 -5.42 -12.47
C ASP A 32 7.89 -5.60 -12.41
N PHE A 33 7.19 -4.67 -11.74
CA PHE A 33 5.73 -4.70 -11.58
C PHE A 33 5.15 -3.29 -11.45
N VAL A 34 3.83 -3.20 -11.55
CA VAL A 34 3.05 -2.00 -11.23
C VAL A 34 2.07 -2.32 -10.10
N GLU A 35 1.95 -1.39 -9.13
CA GLU A 35 0.90 -1.44 -8.12
C GLU A 35 -0.28 -0.59 -8.59
N MET A 36 -1.40 -1.25 -8.91
CA MET A 36 -2.59 -0.57 -9.41
C MET A 36 -3.56 -0.30 -8.27
N LEU A 37 -4.16 0.89 -8.24
CA LEU A 37 -5.37 1.06 -7.43
C LEU A 37 -6.42 0.08 -7.94
N VAL A 38 -7.12 -0.62 -7.01
CA VAL A 38 -8.25 -1.48 -7.42
C VAL A 38 -9.24 -0.66 -8.23
N PRO A 39 -9.48 -0.98 -9.52
CA PRO A 39 -10.36 -0.19 -10.36
C PRO A 39 -11.80 -0.20 -9.87
N GLU A 40 -12.47 0.95 -9.94
CA GLU A 40 -13.91 1.00 -9.69
C GLU A 40 -14.68 0.40 -10.88
N PRO A 41 -15.93 -0.07 -10.66
CA PRO A 41 -16.76 -0.56 -11.75
C PRO A 41 -16.89 0.48 -12.87
N GLY A 42 -16.54 0.09 -14.11
CA GLY A 42 -16.60 0.96 -15.29
C GLY A 42 -15.41 1.92 -15.46
N GLU A 43 -14.44 1.95 -14.56
CA GLU A 43 -13.25 2.83 -14.67
C GLU A 43 -12.31 2.38 -15.78
N VAL A 44 -12.07 1.06 -15.88
CA VAL A 44 -11.28 0.43 -16.94
C VAL A 44 -11.67 -1.04 -17.09
N PRO A 45 -11.71 -1.60 -18.31
CA PRO A 45 -11.94 -3.03 -18.49
C PRO A 45 -10.78 -3.87 -17.94
N ILE A 46 -11.05 -4.71 -16.94
CA ILE A 46 -10.04 -5.49 -16.21
C ILE A 46 -9.20 -6.37 -17.13
N GLY A 47 -9.84 -7.04 -18.11
CA GLY A 47 -9.14 -7.91 -19.06
C GLY A 47 -8.16 -7.15 -19.96
N GLU A 48 -8.53 -5.95 -20.42
CA GLU A 48 -7.65 -5.07 -21.21
C GLU A 48 -6.51 -4.52 -20.38
N LEU A 49 -6.78 -4.11 -19.14
CA LEU A 49 -5.77 -3.63 -18.21
C LEU A 49 -4.74 -4.73 -17.93
N ARG A 50 -5.18 -5.94 -17.63
CA ARG A 50 -4.31 -7.09 -17.43
C ARG A 50 -3.44 -7.36 -18.66
N ALA A 51 -4.06 -7.43 -19.83
CA ALA A 51 -3.34 -7.68 -21.09
C ALA A 51 -2.28 -6.60 -21.38
N ALA A 52 -2.58 -5.34 -21.09
CA ALA A 52 -1.62 -4.23 -21.26
C ALA A 52 -0.43 -4.32 -20.31
N ILE A 53 -0.64 -4.71 -19.05
CA ILE A 53 0.43 -4.91 -18.05
C ILE A 53 1.29 -6.11 -18.46
N GLU A 54 0.68 -7.26 -18.75
CA GLU A 54 1.38 -8.46 -19.18
C GLU A 54 2.15 -8.24 -20.50
N GLY A 55 1.54 -7.51 -21.46
CA GLY A 55 2.18 -7.15 -22.74
C GLY A 55 3.40 -6.23 -22.59
N ALA A 56 3.50 -5.53 -21.47
CA ALA A 56 4.71 -4.77 -21.11
C ALA A 56 5.75 -5.60 -20.34
N GLY A 57 5.47 -6.87 -20.06
CA GLY A 57 6.34 -7.75 -19.27
C GLY A 57 6.39 -7.36 -17.78
N LEU A 58 5.32 -6.80 -17.25
CA LEU A 58 5.18 -6.42 -15.85
C LEU A 58 4.28 -7.38 -15.09
N ALA A 59 4.59 -7.62 -13.82
CA ALA A 59 3.66 -8.18 -12.86
C ALA A 59 2.76 -7.09 -12.26
N VAL A 60 1.77 -7.49 -11.42
CA VAL A 60 0.83 -6.55 -10.79
C VAL A 60 0.64 -6.87 -9.31
N ALA A 61 0.57 -5.83 -8.49
CA ALA A 61 0.01 -5.80 -7.14
C ALA A 61 -1.14 -4.81 -7.11
N LEU A 62 -2.01 -4.88 -6.11
CA LEU A 62 -3.16 -3.97 -5.99
C LEU A 62 -3.13 -3.19 -4.68
N ALA A 63 -3.64 -1.96 -4.72
CA ALA A 63 -3.90 -1.12 -3.57
C ALA A 63 -5.40 -0.82 -3.43
N ALA A 64 -5.97 -1.11 -2.27
CA ALA A 64 -7.38 -0.88 -1.96
C ALA A 64 -7.67 0.60 -1.72
N ARG A 65 -8.90 1.03 -2.05
CA ARG A 65 -9.38 2.41 -1.88
C ARG A 65 -10.54 2.44 -0.88
N MET A 66 -10.23 2.52 0.42
CA MET A 66 -11.27 2.68 1.44
C MET A 66 -11.80 4.11 1.45
N ASN A 67 -13.07 4.26 1.78
CA ASN A 67 -13.74 5.55 1.92
C ASN A 67 -14.92 5.44 2.91
N PRO A 68 -15.57 6.55 3.34
CA PRO A 68 -16.61 6.52 4.35
C PRO A 68 -17.82 5.66 4.00
N ALA A 69 -18.17 5.53 2.72
CA ALA A 69 -19.33 4.73 2.30
C ALA A 69 -19.05 3.21 2.33
N ARG A 70 -17.80 2.82 2.52
CA ARG A 70 -17.34 1.43 2.63
C ARG A 70 -16.25 1.30 3.70
N ASP A 71 -16.58 1.75 4.90
CA ASP A 71 -15.69 1.76 6.07
C ASP A 71 -16.10 0.64 7.04
N PRO A 72 -15.27 -0.43 7.18
CA PRO A 72 -15.55 -1.51 8.13
C PRO A 72 -15.67 -1.05 9.57
N THR A 73 -15.19 0.15 9.92
CA THR A 73 -15.18 0.70 11.27
C THR A 73 -16.20 1.81 11.50
N SER A 74 -17.09 2.06 10.53
CA SER A 74 -18.15 3.05 10.64
C SER A 74 -19.15 2.70 11.73
N ASP A 75 -19.71 3.71 12.40
CA ASP A 75 -20.86 3.54 13.29
C ASP A 75 -22.11 3.07 12.50
N ASP A 76 -22.19 3.36 11.20
CA ASP A 76 -23.24 2.91 10.30
C ASP A 76 -23.04 1.46 9.82
N GLY A 77 -24.02 0.60 10.14
CA GLY A 77 -23.97 -0.83 9.77
C GLY A 77 -23.98 -1.08 8.26
N ALA A 78 -24.59 -0.20 7.45
CA ALA A 78 -24.61 -0.34 6.00
C ALA A 78 -23.21 -0.06 5.41
N SER A 79 -22.51 0.97 5.89
CA SER A 79 -21.13 1.26 5.54
C SER A 79 -20.18 0.14 5.93
N ARG A 80 -20.35 -0.49 7.11
CA ARG A 80 -19.56 -1.66 7.50
C ARG A 80 -19.80 -2.85 6.58
N LYS A 81 -21.06 -3.12 6.21
CA LYS A 81 -21.38 -4.18 5.25
C LYS A 81 -20.74 -3.92 3.89
N ALA A 82 -20.90 -2.71 3.35
CA ALA A 82 -20.28 -2.29 2.09
C ALA A 82 -18.75 -2.42 2.12
N GLY A 83 -18.11 -2.14 3.27
CA GLY A 83 -16.68 -2.35 3.47
C GLY A 83 -16.25 -3.81 3.31
N ARG A 84 -16.97 -4.75 3.93
CA ARG A 84 -16.71 -6.19 3.78
C ARG A 84 -16.89 -6.68 2.34
N GLU A 85 -17.99 -6.25 1.69
CA GLU A 85 -18.24 -6.57 0.28
C GLU A 85 -17.16 -6.01 -0.64
N TYR A 86 -16.69 -4.80 -0.37
CA TYR A 86 -15.60 -4.19 -1.12
C TYR A 86 -14.29 -4.96 -0.97
N LEU A 87 -13.92 -5.41 0.22
CA LEU A 87 -12.71 -6.23 0.43
C LEU A 87 -12.77 -7.54 -0.35
N LYS A 88 -13.91 -8.22 -0.38
CA LYS A 88 -14.10 -9.42 -1.23
C LYS A 88 -13.96 -9.08 -2.71
N ARG A 89 -14.59 -8.00 -3.16
CA ARG A 89 -14.41 -7.52 -4.54
C ARG A 89 -12.95 -7.21 -4.87
N CYS A 90 -12.18 -6.68 -3.93
CA CYS A 90 -10.73 -6.48 -4.14
C CYS A 90 -10.01 -7.80 -4.42
N VAL A 91 -10.39 -8.88 -3.73
CA VAL A 91 -9.87 -10.23 -3.98
C VAL A 91 -10.27 -10.73 -5.37
N ASP A 92 -11.55 -10.57 -5.76
CA ASP A 92 -12.03 -10.98 -7.09
C ASP A 92 -11.26 -10.24 -8.20
N VAL A 93 -11.04 -8.94 -8.04
CA VAL A 93 -10.24 -8.14 -8.98
C VAL A 93 -8.78 -8.63 -9.00
N ALA A 94 -8.21 -8.97 -7.84
CA ALA A 94 -6.84 -9.50 -7.77
C ALA A 94 -6.72 -10.81 -8.57
N VAL A 95 -7.65 -11.73 -8.39
CA VAL A 95 -7.71 -12.98 -9.19
C VAL A 95 -7.82 -12.68 -10.68
N ALA A 96 -8.75 -11.80 -11.08
CA ALA A 96 -8.94 -11.43 -12.48
C ALA A 96 -7.70 -10.75 -13.09
N MET A 97 -6.95 -9.98 -12.31
CA MET A 97 -5.71 -9.32 -12.73
C MET A 97 -4.47 -10.21 -12.66
N GLY A 98 -4.55 -11.40 -12.04
CA GLY A 98 -3.39 -12.23 -11.75
C GLY A 98 -2.50 -11.69 -10.62
N ALA A 99 -3.02 -10.79 -9.78
CA ALA A 99 -2.34 -10.27 -8.60
C ALA A 99 -2.51 -11.22 -7.41
N ARG A 100 -1.50 -11.29 -6.55
CA ARG A 100 -1.53 -12.10 -5.33
C ARG A 100 -1.59 -11.27 -4.05
N ILE A 101 -1.47 -9.95 -4.15
CA ILE A 101 -1.45 -9.03 -3.00
C ILE A 101 -2.40 -7.88 -3.29
N VAL A 102 -3.21 -7.55 -2.28
CA VAL A 102 -3.97 -6.31 -2.19
C VAL A 102 -3.59 -5.62 -0.90
N GLY A 103 -2.88 -4.50 -0.98
CA GLY A 103 -2.46 -3.71 0.17
C GLY A 103 -3.33 -2.50 0.45
N GLY A 104 -3.04 -1.78 1.54
CA GLY A 104 -3.65 -0.51 1.90
C GLY A 104 -4.26 -0.48 3.30
N PRO A 105 -4.90 0.62 3.69
CA PRO A 105 -5.60 0.79 4.97
C PRO A 105 -6.93 0.03 4.99
N ILE A 106 -6.88 -1.29 4.75
CA ILE A 106 -8.05 -2.16 4.55
C ILE A 106 -8.89 -2.37 5.81
N TYR A 107 -8.43 -1.89 6.96
CA TYR A 107 -9.14 -1.94 8.24
C TYR A 107 -10.15 -0.80 8.42
N GLY A 108 -10.06 0.30 7.66
CA GLY A 108 -10.97 1.44 7.79
C GLY A 108 -10.69 2.57 6.80
N ALA A 109 -11.59 3.53 6.70
CA ALA A 109 -11.41 4.69 5.84
C ALA A 109 -10.39 5.67 6.45
N PRO A 110 -9.34 6.10 5.69
CA PRO A 110 -8.40 7.10 6.15
C PRO A 110 -9.08 8.43 6.51
N LEU A 111 -8.61 9.10 7.57
CA LEU A 111 -9.20 10.33 8.11
C LEU A 111 -9.31 11.44 7.05
N VAL A 112 -8.22 11.69 6.33
CA VAL A 112 -8.16 12.77 5.33
C VAL A 112 -9.15 12.54 4.19
N PHE A 113 -9.31 11.31 3.74
CA PHE A 113 -10.27 10.96 2.69
C PHE A 113 -11.69 10.81 3.21
N ALA A 114 -11.85 10.63 4.53
CA ALA A 114 -13.14 10.62 5.21
C ALA A 114 -13.61 12.04 5.58
N GLY A 115 -12.81 13.08 5.32
CA GLY A 115 -13.10 14.45 5.75
C GLY A 115 -13.11 14.61 7.28
N ARG A 116 -12.40 13.73 8.00
CA ARG A 116 -12.32 13.74 9.47
C ARG A 116 -10.98 14.29 9.93
N ALA A 117 -11.00 15.17 10.92
CA ALA A 117 -9.81 15.55 11.68
C ALA A 117 -9.55 14.55 12.81
N PRO A 118 -8.31 14.42 13.27
CA PRO A 118 -8.01 13.72 14.52
C PRO A 118 -8.83 14.30 15.67
N ALA A 119 -9.32 13.41 16.54
CA ALA A 119 -10.14 13.76 17.70
C ALA A 119 -9.53 13.15 18.96
N PRO A 120 -9.89 13.64 20.17
CA PRO A 120 -9.52 12.98 21.41
C PRO A 120 -9.91 11.49 21.37
N VAL A 121 -9.03 10.65 21.94
CA VAL A 121 -9.25 9.20 21.95
C VAL A 121 -10.42 8.85 22.87
N ASP A 122 -11.41 8.14 22.30
CA ASP A 122 -12.44 7.45 23.03
C ASP A 122 -12.14 5.95 23.00
N GLU A 123 -11.65 5.42 24.10
CA GLU A 123 -11.18 4.02 24.20
C GLU A 123 -12.30 3.01 23.97
N ALA A 124 -13.53 3.30 24.39
CA ALA A 124 -14.66 2.40 24.17
C ALA A 124 -15.01 2.34 22.68
N LYS A 125 -15.03 3.50 22.01
CA LYS A 125 -15.27 3.59 20.58
C LYS A 125 -14.12 2.96 19.79
N ARG A 126 -12.87 3.20 20.19
CA ARG A 126 -11.70 2.56 19.57
C ARG A 126 -11.77 1.03 19.66
N THR A 127 -12.11 0.49 20.85
CA THR A 127 -12.27 -0.95 21.06
C THR A 127 -13.32 -1.53 20.12
N SER A 128 -14.49 -0.86 20.01
CA SER A 128 -15.55 -1.29 19.10
C SER A 128 -15.10 -1.29 17.64
N ARG A 129 -14.40 -0.24 17.20
CA ARG A 129 -13.87 -0.12 15.81
C ARG A 129 -12.83 -1.20 15.50
N VAL A 130 -11.92 -1.50 16.44
CA VAL A 130 -10.95 -2.59 16.31
C VAL A 130 -11.66 -3.94 16.19
N GLY A 131 -12.71 -4.18 16.98
CA GLY A 131 -13.55 -5.37 16.88
C GLY A 131 -14.17 -5.52 15.48
N TRP A 132 -14.83 -4.47 14.98
CA TRP A 132 -15.44 -4.48 13.64
C TRP A 132 -14.42 -4.65 12.50
N ALA A 133 -13.26 -4.00 12.62
CA ALA A 133 -12.15 -4.21 11.67
C ALA A 133 -11.68 -5.66 11.67
N SER A 134 -11.49 -6.24 12.86
CA SER A 134 -11.07 -7.64 13.02
C SER A 134 -12.07 -8.63 12.39
N GLU A 135 -13.38 -8.42 12.61
CA GLU A 135 -14.45 -9.24 12.00
C GLU A 135 -14.42 -9.15 10.46
N ALA A 136 -14.32 -7.92 9.93
CA ALA A 136 -14.28 -7.70 8.48
C ALA A 136 -13.03 -8.34 7.84
N LEU A 137 -11.88 -8.20 8.50
CA LEU A 137 -10.62 -8.80 8.06
C LEU A 137 -10.63 -10.33 8.19
N ALA A 138 -11.28 -10.89 9.21
CA ALA A 138 -11.43 -12.33 9.35
C ALA A 138 -12.24 -12.91 8.17
N GLU A 139 -13.38 -12.29 7.83
CA GLU A 139 -14.21 -12.71 6.71
C GLU A 139 -13.49 -12.57 5.36
N ALA A 140 -12.89 -11.40 5.10
CA ALA A 140 -12.20 -11.12 3.85
C ALA A 140 -10.88 -11.92 3.71
N GLY A 141 -10.12 -12.08 4.79
CA GLY A 141 -8.87 -12.84 4.80
C GLY A 141 -9.07 -14.33 4.56
N ALA A 142 -10.12 -14.93 5.16
CA ALA A 142 -10.48 -16.32 4.87
C ALA A 142 -10.85 -16.50 3.39
N TYR A 143 -11.60 -15.56 2.81
CA TYR A 143 -11.92 -15.56 1.39
C TYR A 143 -10.67 -15.39 0.54
N ALA A 144 -9.79 -14.43 0.86
CA ALA A 144 -8.54 -14.19 0.14
C ALA A 144 -7.65 -15.45 0.12
N ALA A 145 -7.51 -16.13 1.27
CA ALA A 145 -6.74 -17.37 1.34
C ALA A 145 -7.29 -18.47 0.43
N SER A 146 -8.62 -18.58 0.28
CA SER A 146 -9.25 -19.55 -0.63
C SER A 146 -8.97 -19.28 -2.10
N GLN A 147 -8.51 -18.07 -2.44
CA GLN A 147 -8.20 -17.59 -3.78
C GLN A 147 -6.68 -17.39 -4.02
N ASP A 148 -5.81 -17.86 -3.12
CA ASP A 148 -4.36 -17.62 -3.15
C ASP A 148 -3.97 -16.12 -3.20
N VAL A 149 -4.78 -15.26 -2.58
CA VAL A 149 -4.56 -13.82 -2.44
C VAL A 149 -4.26 -13.48 -0.98
N VAL A 150 -3.42 -12.50 -0.74
CA VAL A 150 -3.14 -11.94 0.59
C VAL A 150 -3.64 -10.49 0.64
N LEU A 151 -4.40 -10.18 1.68
CA LEU A 151 -4.79 -8.82 2.04
C LEU A 151 -3.76 -8.26 3.03
N ALA A 152 -3.04 -7.20 2.63
CA ALA A 152 -1.95 -6.62 3.41
C ALA A 152 -2.41 -5.33 4.12
N ILE A 153 -2.39 -5.35 5.45
CA ILE A 153 -2.75 -4.22 6.32
C ILE A 153 -1.63 -3.19 6.29
N GLU A 154 -1.95 -1.96 5.94
CA GLU A 154 -1.01 -0.84 5.95
C GLU A 154 -1.24 0.05 7.17
N PRO A 155 -0.30 0.13 8.12
CA PRO A 155 -0.28 1.19 9.13
C PRO A 155 -0.05 2.54 8.47
N LEU A 156 -0.90 3.52 8.80
CA LEU A 156 -0.76 4.88 8.30
C LEU A 156 -0.33 5.82 9.43
N ASN A 157 0.24 6.97 9.08
CA ASN A 157 0.60 7.99 10.05
C ASN A 157 -0.64 8.58 10.76
N ARG A 158 -0.40 9.23 11.90
CA ARG A 158 -1.42 9.83 12.80
C ARG A 158 -2.32 10.87 12.14
N PHE A 159 -1.93 11.48 11.04
CA PHE A 159 -2.75 12.46 10.32
C PHE A 159 -3.71 11.78 9.35
N GLU A 160 -3.44 10.54 8.98
CA GLU A 160 -4.24 9.76 8.04
C GLU A 160 -5.10 8.69 8.72
N THR A 161 -4.72 8.20 9.90
CA THR A 161 -5.56 7.26 10.68
C THR A 161 -5.42 7.46 12.18
N ASP A 162 -6.49 7.13 12.90
CA ASP A 162 -6.56 7.07 14.36
C ASP A 162 -6.66 5.62 14.87
N MET A 163 -6.32 4.62 14.04
CA MET A 163 -6.52 3.21 14.39
C MET A 163 -5.25 2.36 14.38
N VAL A 164 -4.58 2.24 13.25
CA VAL A 164 -3.41 1.37 13.06
C VAL A 164 -2.27 2.23 12.52
N ASN A 165 -1.37 2.63 13.41
CA ASN A 165 -0.28 3.54 13.08
C ASN A 165 1.09 2.83 13.04
N THR A 166 1.23 1.66 13.69
CA THR A 166 2.51 0.96 13.82
C THR A 166 2.45 -0.47 13.31
N ALA A 167 3.60 -1.01 12.96
CA ALA A 167 3.81 -2.42 12.61
C ALA A 167 3.23 -3.36 13.69
N ARG A 168 3.46 -3.05 14.97
CA ARG A 168 2.93 -3.82 16.11
C ARG A 168 1.41 -3.88 16.09
N GLN A 169 0.73 -2.75 15.92
CA GLN A 169 -0.74 -2.71 15.87
C GLN A 169 -1.30 -3.49 14.69
N ALA A 170 -0.62 -3.48 13.51
CA ALA A 170 -1.03 -4.30 12.38
C ALA A 170 -0.91 -5.80 12.67
N VAL A 171 0.19 -6.24 13.28
CA VAL A 171 0.39 -7.64 13.69
C VAL A 171 -0.64 -8.05 14.75
N GLU A 172 -0.94 -7.19 15.72
CA GLU A 172 -1.99 -7.43 16.72
C GLU A 172 -3.35 -7.60 16.08
N LEU A 173 -3.69 -6.76 15.08
CA LEU A 173 -4.96 -6.86 14.37
C LEU A 173 -5.08 -8.17 13.56
N ILE A 174 -3.98 -8.64 12.93
CA ILE A 174 -3.92 -9.98 12.30
C ILE A 174 -4.15 -11.07 13.36
N GLY A 175 -3.53 -10.93 14.52
CA GLY A 175 -3.71 -11.85 15.65
C GLY A 175 -5.14 -11.92 16.17
N LEU A 176 -5.88 -10.81 16.12
CA LEU A 176 -7.31 -10.77 16.48
C LEU A 176 -8.19 -11.45 15.43
N ALA A 177 -7.92 -11.24 14.15
CA ALA A 177 -8.69 -11.83 13.04
C ALA A 177 -8.53 -13.37 12.96
N ARG A 178 -7.36 -13.92 13.32
CA ARG A 178 -7.06 -15.37 13.43
C ARG A 178 -7.37 -16.19 12.17
N VAL A 179 -7.11 -15.62 11.00
CA VAL A 179 -7.33 -16.32 9.72
C VAL A 179 -6.08 -16.24 8.86
N PRO A 180 -5.85 -17.18 7.93
CA PRO A 180 -4.87 -17.04 6.86
C PRO A 180 -5.30 -15.94 5.86
N GLY A 181 -4.42 -15.60 4.92
CA GLY A 181 -4.73 -14.63 3.87
C GLY A 181 -4.58 -13.17 4.31
N LEU A 182 -4.04 -12.92 5.50
CA LEU A 182 -3.68 -11.58 5.99
C LEU A 182 -2.16 -11.43 6.11
N GLY A 183 -1.67 -10.25 5.77
CA GLY A 183 -0.29 -9.84 5.94
C GLY A 183 -0.18 -8.37 6.31
N VAL A 184 1.04 -7.87 6.39
CA VAL A 184 1.36 -6.46 6.64
C VAL A 184 2.00 -5.86 5.40
N MET A 185 1.63 -4.64 5.06
CA MET A 185 2.34 -3.74 4.16
C MET A 185 2.93 -2.61 5.00
N LEU A 186 4.24 -2.37 4.87
CA LEU A 186 4.89 -1.23 5.51
C LEU A 186 5.26 -0.19 4.48
N ASP A 187 5.14 1.08 4.83
CA ASP A 187 5.58 2.23 4.05
C ASP A 187 6.53 3.10 4.86
N THR A 188 7.72 3.34 4.34
CA THR A 188 8.76 4.13 5.01
C THR A 188 8.34 5.58 5.30
N PHE A 189 7.44 6.16 4.53
CA PHE A 189 6.88 7.48 4.83
C PHE A 189 6.07 7.47 6.13
N HIS A 190 5.18 6.48 6.31
CA HIS A 190 4.40 6.34 7.54
C HIS A 190 5.29 5.93 8.71
N MET A 191 6.19 4.98 8.50
CA MET A 191 7.16 4.53 9.52
C MET A 191 8.04 5.67 10.03
N ASN A 192 8.42 6.61 9.16
CA ASN A 192 9.24 7.77 9.53
C ASN A 192 8.57 8.66 10.59
N MET A 193 7.25 8.67 10.67
CA MET A 193 6.50 9.45 11.67
C MET A 193 6.14 8.65 12.91
N GLU A 194 5.90 7.36 12.78
CA GLU A 194 5.25 6.56 13.82
C GLU A 194 6.17 5.55 14.49
N GLU A 195 7.24 5.10 13.82
CA GLU A 195 8.15 4.11 14.38
C GLU A 195 9.39 4.75 15.01
N GLY A 196 9.78 4.24 16.15
CA GLY A 196 11.03 4.68 16.80
C GLY A 196 12.29 4.16 16.08
N ASP A 197 12.19 3.00 15.43
CA ASP A 197 13.21 2.37 14.61
C ASP A 197 12.56 1.55 13.50
N MET A 198 12.90 1.85 12.24
CA MET A 198 12.30 1.18 11.08
C MET A 198 12.72 -0.29 10.96
N ALA A 199 13.95 -0.63 11.35
CA ALA A 199 14.40 -2.02 11.32
C ALA A 199 13.69 -2.86 12.39
N ASP A 200 13.43 -2.29 13.57
CA ASP A 200 12.63 -2.94 14.62
C ASP A 200 11.18 -3.17 14.18
N ALA A 201 10.58 -2.20 13.50
CA ALA A 201 9.24 -2.33 12.93
C ALA A 201 9.19 -3.47 11.89
N ILE A 202 10.18 -3.54 10.99
CA ILE A 202 10.31 -4.62 10.00
C ILE A 202 10.46 -5.98 10.71
N ARG A 203 11.32 -6.08 11.73
CA ARG A 203 11.49 -7.31 12.53
C ARG A 203 10.20 -7.72 13.26
N THR A 204 9.46 -6.74 13.77
CA THR A 204 8.16 -6.96 14.43
C THR A 204 7.15 -7.60 13.47
N CYS A 205 7.12 -7.19 12.21
CA CYS A 205 6.29 -7.85 11.20
C CYS A 205 6.76 -9.26 10.89
N GLY A 206 8.07 -9.50 10.80
CA GLY A 206 8.65 -10.81 10.50
C GLY A 206 8.00 -11.46 9.27
N LYS A 207 7.49 -12.68 9.44
CA LYS A 207 6.80 -13.44 8.36
C LYS A 207 5.49 -12.82 7.87
N HIS A 208 4.92 -11.89 8.63
CA HIS A 208 3.68 -11.20 8.22
C HIS A 208 3.93 -10.09 7.21
N LEU A 209 5.18 -9.63 7.03
CA LEU A 209 5.50 -8.64 5.99
C LEU A 209 5.39 -9.27 4.61
N VAL A 210 4.41 -8.85 3.81
CA VAL A 210 4.14 -9.39 2.47
C VAL A 210 4.28 -8.35 1.37
N HIS A 211 4.24 -7.06 1.73
CA HIS A 211 4.40 -5.94 0.82
C HIS A 211 5.16 -4.80 1.49
N PHE A 212 5.93 -4.03 0.70
CA PHE A 212 6.71 -2.91 1.22
C PHE A 212 6.64 -1.73 0.25
N GLN A 213 6.37 -0.53 0.78
CA GLN A 213 6.44 0.69 0.00
C GLN A 213 7.65 1.53 0.43
N ALA A 214 8.43 1.93 -0.57
CA ALA A 214 9.67 2.66 -0.42
C ALA A 214 9.47 4.13 -0.83
N ASN A 215 9.45 5.01 0.15
CA ASN A 215 9.29 6.45 0.00
C ASN A 215 10.30 7.20 0.84
N GLU A 216 10.65 8.41 0.43
CA GLU A 216 11.34 9.33 1.33
C GLU A 216 10.38 9.92 2.37
N ASN A 217 10.95 10.47 3.45
CA ASN A 217 10.21 11.13 4.52
C ASN A 217 9.27 12.27 4.05
N HIS A 218 9.37 12.68 2.82
CA HIS A 218 8.53 13.71 2.20
C HIS A 218 7.72 13.22 0.98
N ARG A 219 7.49 11.90 0.87
CA ARG A 219 6.75 11.25 -0.26
C ARG A 219 7.42 11.45 -1.61
N GLY A 220 8.73 11.65 -1.65
CA GLY A 220 9.48 11.85 -2.88
C GLY A 220 10.33 10.65 -3.29
N PHE A 221 11.17 10.86 -4.31
CA PHE A 221 12.06 9.86 -4.85
C PHE A 221 13.20 9.51 -3.89
N LEU A 222 13.64 8.27 -3.89
CA LEU A 222 14.66 7.75 -2.99
C LEU A 222 15.99 8.51 -3.13
N GLY A 223 16.63 8.75 -1.99
CA GLY A 223 17.89 9.48 -1.88
C GLY A 223 17.76 11.00 -1.96
N THR A 224 16.54 11.52 -1.86
CA THR A 224 16.26 12.97 -1.82
C THR A 224 15.85 13.47 -0.43
N GLY A 225 15.68 12.57 0.53
CA GLY A 225 15.33 12.82 1.92
C GLY A 225 16.38 12.29 2.90
N HIS A 226 15.91 11.79 4.04
CA HIS A 226 16.77 11.31 5.12
C HIS A 226 16.45 9.89 5.60
N VAL A 227 15.67 9.12 4.86
CA VAL A 227 15.44 7.70 5.19
C VAL A 227 16.76 6.95 5.11
N ASP A 228 17.12 6.23 6.18
CA ASP A 228 18.31 5.38 6.19
C ASP A 228 18.04 4.05 5.46
N TRP A 229 18.26 4.08 4.14
CA TRP A 229 18.06 2.93 3.27
C TRP A 229 18.97 1.75 3.59
N ALA A 230 20.14 1.99 4.19
CA ALA A 230 21.03 0.92 4.64
C ALA A 230 20.37 0.13 5.77
N THR A 231 19.89 0.84 6.81
CA THR A 231 19.18 0.24 7.94
C THR A 231 17.88 -0.43 7.52
N VAL A 232 17.06 0.19 6.65
CA VAL A 232 15.82 -0.41 6.13
C VAL A 232 16.10 -1.71 5.37
N CYS A 233 17.03 -1.70 4.41
CA CYS A 233 17.37 -2.89 3.63
C CYS A 233 18.00 -3.99 4.48
N HIS A 234 18.79 -3.63 5.48
CA HIS A 234 19.33 -4.60 6.46
C HIS A 234 18.20 -5.27 7.25
N GLY A 235 17.22 -4.50 7.74
CA GLY A 235 16.03 -5.04 8.41
C GLY A 235 15.25 -6.03 7.53
N LEU A 236 15.03 -5.70 6.26
CA LEU A 236 14.39 -6.59 5.29
C LEU A 236 15.19 -7.90 5.07
N ALA A 237 16.53 -7.79 5.00
CA ALA A 237 17.41 -8.95 4.85
C ALA A 237 17.38 -9.87 6.10
N GLN A 238 17.34 -9.28 7.31
CA GLN A 238 17.27 -10.02 8.56
C GLN A 238 16.05 -10.93 8.68
N ILE A 239 14.90 -10.50 8.14
CA ILE A 239 13.67 -11.30 8.10
C ILE A 239 13.54 -12.14 6.83
N HIS A 240 14.59 -12.18 6.01
CA HIS A 240 14.62 -12.88 4.71
C HIS A 240 13.49 -12.43 3.76
N TYR A 241 13.10 -11.16 3.79
CA TYR A 241 12.05 -10.63 2.94
C TYR A 241 12.44 -10.74 1.45
N ARG A 242 11.57 -11.36 0.64
CA ARG A 242 11.73 -11.52 -0.81
C ARG A 242 10.52 -11.00 -1.59
N GLY A 243 9.57 -10.39 -0.89
CA GLY A 243 8.36 -9.81 -1.47
C GLY A 243 8.62 -8.56 -2.32
N PRO A 244 7.57 -8.03 -2.95
CA PRO A 244 7.63 -6.83 -3.78
C PRO A 244 7.89 -5.56 -2.97
N ILE A 245 8.60 -4.60 -3.61
CA ILE A 245 8.84 -3.27 -3.06
C ILE A 245 8.35 -2.24 -4.06
N THR A 246 7.39 -1.41 -3.67
CA THR A 246 6.77 -0.37 -4.51
C THR A 246 7.38 1.00 -4.23
N LEU A 247 7.74 1.74 -5.26
CA LEU A 247 7.96 3.18 -5.14
C LEU A 247 6.61 3.91 -5.17
N GLU A 248 6.40 4.85 -4.25
CA GLU A 248 5.14 5.58 -4.16
C GLU A 248 5.33 7.10 -4.04
N PRO A 249 6.03 7.74 -4.98
CA PRO A 249 6.17 9.19 -4.94
C PRO A 249 4.83 9.87 -5.29
N PHE A 250 4.47 10.92 -4.53
CA PHE A 250 3.28 11.71 -4.79
C PHE A 250 3.64 13.03 -5.46
N ARG A 251 2.71 13.53 -6.29
CA ARG A 251 2.83 14.80 -6.99
C ARG A 251 2.00 15.87 -6.31
N ARG A 252 2.54 17.08 -6.23
CA ARG A 252 1.83 18.26 -5.72
C ARG A 252 0.56 18.58 -6.51
N GLU A 253 0.61 18.40 -7.83
CA GLU A 253 -0.45 18.75 -8.78
C GLU A 253 -1.61 17.74 -8.79
N ASP A 254 -1.49 16.61 -8.12
CA ASP A 254 -2.61 15.68 -7.99
C ASP A 254 -3.62 16.21 -6.98
N GLU A 255 -4.74 16.75 -7.47
CA GLU A 255 -5.81 17.31 -6.65
C GLU A 255 -6.48 16.29 -5.73
N ARG A 256 -6.40 14.99 -6.04
CA ARG A 256 -7.05 13.93 -5.29
C ARG A 256 -6.17 13.32 -4.19
N ILE A 257 -4.86 13.47 -4.30
CA ILE A 257 -3.88 12.90 -3.34
C ILE A 257 -2.92 13.99 -2.89
N GLY A 258 -2.20 14.62 -3.81
CA GLY A 258 -1.15 15.57 -3.48
C GLY A 258 -1.67 16.77 -2.70
N VAL A 259 -2.81 17.33 -3.11
CA VAL A 259 -3.42 18.47 -2.41
C VAL A 259 -3.96 18.08 -1.03
N PRO A 260 -4.80 17.03 -0.87
CA PRO A 260 -5.27 16.60 0.46
C PRO A 260 -4.15 16.22 1.43
N LEU A 261 -3.05 15.67 0.92
CA LEU A 261 -1.88 15.28 1.73
C LEU A 261 -0.82 16.39 1.81
N ALA A 262 -1.18 17.60 1.44
CA ALA A 262 -0.34 18.81 1.54
C ALA A 262 1.04 18.67 0.88
N GLN A 263 1.11 18.04 -0.29
CA GLN A 263 2.34 17.95 -1.07
C GLN A 263 2.69 19.32 -1.65
N TRP A 264 3.71 19.97 -1.10
CA TRP A 264 4.08 21.34 -1.49
C TRP A 264 5.34 21.42 -2.35
N ARG A 265 6.17 20.35 -2.36
CA ARG A 265 7.42 20.35 -3.11
C ARG A 265 7.16 20.47 -4.61
N PRO A 266 7.99 21.19 -5.37
CA PRO A 266 7.82 21.28 -6.82
C PRO A 266 7.98 19.91 -7.45
N PRO A 267 7.32 19.65 -8.62
CA PRO A 267 7.45 18.40 -9.33
C PRO A 267 8.88 18.15 -9.78
N SER A 268 9.21 16.90 -10.03
CA SER A 268 10.47 16.53 -10.65
C SER A 268 10.57 17.15 -12.05
N ARG A 269 11.78 17.58 -12.43
CA ARG A 269 12.07 18.05 -13.80
C ARG A 269 12.19 16.89 -14.79
N ASN A 270 12.49 15.69 -14.29
CA ASN A 270 12.62 14.47 -15.10
C ASN A 270 12.31 13.24 -14.23
N GLU A 271 11.01 12.93 -14.13
CA GLU A 271 10.52 11.84 -13.29
C GLU A 271 11.08 10.47 -13.69
N ASP A 272 11.21 10.19 -14.99
CA ASP A 272 11.76 8.92 -15.47
C ASP A 272 13.20 8.71 -14.99
N ALA A 273 14.01 9.78 -15.01
CA ALA A 273 15.36 9.73 -14.47
C ALA A 273 15.38 9.55 -12.94
N ASP A 274 14.47 10.20 -12.23
CA ASP A 274 14.36 10.09 -10.77
C ASP A 274 13.87 8.70 -10.35
N ILE A 275 12.89 8.11 -11.05
CA ILE A 275 12.43 6.74 -10.85
C ILE A 275 13.60 5.77 -11.10
N ALA A 276 14.27 5.87 -12.24
CA ALA A 276 15.39 5.00 -12.57
C ALA A 276 16.54 5.13 -11.55
N ARG A 277 16.80 6.33 -11.03
CA ARG A 277 17.77 6.56 -9.94
C ARG A 277 17.32 5.86 -8.65
N SER A 278 16.04 5.98 -8.27
CA SER A 278 15.48 5.33 -7.10
C SER A 278 15.60 3.80 -7.18
N VAL A 279 15.30 3.21 -8.33
CA VAL A 279 15.46 1.76 -8.59
C VAL A 279 16.92 1.34 -8.40
N ARG A 280 17.87 2.06 -9.01
CA ARG A 280 19.32 1.74 -8.86
C ARG A 280 19.78 1.85 -7.41
N LEU A 281 19.35 2.89 -6.70
CA LEU A 281 19.70 3.10 -5.30
C LEU A 281 19.19 1.95 -4.43
N LEU A 282 17.92 1.61 -4.57
CA LEU A 282 17.31 0.54 -3.80
C LEU A 282 17.97 -0.82 -4.09
N ARG A 283 18.21 -1.16 -5.36
CA ARG A 283 18.93 -2.39 -5.73
C ARG A 283 20.34 -2.45 -5.14
N LYS A 284 21.06 -1.32 -5.09
CA LYS A 284 22.39 -1.23 -4.45
C LYS A 284 22.32 -1.57 -2.97
N TYR A 285 21.38 -0.99 -2.21
CA TYR A 285 21.24 -1.26 -0.77
C TYR A 285 20.76 -2.69 -0.48
N LEU A 286 19.81 -3.20 -1.26
CA LEU A 286 19.34 -4.58 -1.13
C LEU A 286 20.47 -5.60 -1.41
N ALA A 287 21.31 -5.36 -2.41
CA ALA A 287 22.47 -6.20 -2.69
C ALA A 287 23.49 -6.17 -1.55
N ALA A 288 23.77 -4.99 -1.00
CA ALA A 288 24.72 -4.81 0.10
C ALA A 288 24.23 -5.47 1.41
N ALA A 289 22.93 -5.51 1.64
CA ALA A 289 22.33 -6.10 2.84
C ALA A 289 22.18 -7.64 2.76
N GLY A 290 22.15 -8.21 1.56
CA GLY A 290 21.97 -9.65 1.33
C GLY A 290 23.26 -10.45 1.10
N GLY A 291 24.45 -9.79 1.16
CA GLY A 291 25.78 -10.36 0.94
C GLY A 291 26.45 -10.91 2.23
#